data_3fbfd3034c2f0b7b08f5d228429c6f24
#
_entry.id   3fbfd3034c2f0b7b08f5d228429c6f24
#
_cell.length_a   1.000
_cell.length_b   1.000
_cell.length_c   1.000
_cell.angle_alpha   90.00
_cell.angle_beta   90.00
_cell.angle_gamma   90.00
#
_symmetry.space_group_name_H-M   'P 1'
#
loop_
_entity.id
_entity.type
_entity.pdbx_description
1 polymer ?
#
loop_
_entity_poly.entity_id
_entity_poly.type
_entity_poly.pdbx_seq_one_letter_code
_entity_poly.pdbx_strand_id
1 'polypeptide(L)'
;MEIIGVLLAVVCALLWFLPAVRAQGTNRFLARKDYVRIAMLYGLLCSCVPIIVAEVAWDAIFGSPQPNELVREIVADFLRAALLEECFKLTGFLLAWRKYRPERKIDCILIAGTIGLTYAVVEKAAMANPVSAIIGSIVPMHILWQFNQGGHFYEYLQAKTRNDQACARKEWFMAFIVPFLLHGCWDSALSAIIYCAGREDSTAMQVVSAATLIAVLALGLTYTIKTIWKVRRIAKEASEAPNRAPAIQ
;
A
#
# COMPACT_ATOMS: atom_id res chain seq x y z
N MET A 1 10.94 4.00 -24.38
CA MET A 1 10.01 2.98 -23.83
C MET A 1 9.76 3.18 -22.33
N GLU A 2 10.73 3.61 -21.54
CA GLU A 2 10.60 3.79 -20.07
C GLU A 2 9.51 4.79 -19.67
N ILE A 3 9.44 5.96 -20.31
CA ILE A 3 8.43 6.99 -20.02
C ILE A 3 7.00 6.45 -20.23
N ILE A 4 6.77 5.63 -21.25
CA ILE A 4 5.45 5.03 -21.54
C ILE A 4 5.07 4.04 -20.42
N GLY A 5 6.01 3.24 -19.94
CA GLY A 5 5.79 2.31 -18.82
C GLY A 5 5.39 3.05 -17.54
N VAL A 6 6.10 4.13 -17.20
CA VAL A 6 5.78 4.98 -16.04
C VAL A 6 4.41 5.63 -16.20
N LEU A 7 4.08 6.19 -17.37
CA LEU A 7 2.78 6.80 -17.61
C LEU A 7 1.64 5.78 -17.49
N LEU A 8 1.80 4.57 -18.03
CA LEU A 8 0.83 3.48 -17.88
C LEU A 8 0.65 3.08 -16.42
N ALA A 9 1.74 2.96 -15.66
CA ALA A 9 1.71 2.64 -14.23
C ALA A 9 0.94 3.71 -13.44
N VAL A 10 1.20 4.99 -13.71
CA VAL A 10 0.46 6.11 -13.09
C VAL A 10 -1.02 6.06 -13.46
N VAL A 11 -1.35 5.82 -14.73
CA VAL A 11 -2.75 5.71 -15.18
C VAL A 11 -3.45 4.53 -14.50
N CYS A 12 -2.81 3.35 -14.43
CA CYS A 12 -3.36 2.19 -13.73
C CYS A 12 -3.60 2.48 -12.25
N ALA A 13 -2.63 3.07 -11.55
CA ALA A 13 -2.77 3.45 -10.14
C ALA A 13 -3.93 4.42 -9.92
N LEU A 14 -4.07 5.44 -10.78
CA LEU A 14 -5.17 6.39 -10.75
C LEU A 14 -6.52 5.74 -11.05
N LEU A 15 -6.60 4.83 -12.02
CA LEU A 15 -7.82 4.09 -12.35
C LEU A 15 -8.37 3.30 -11.16
N TRP A 16 -7.50 2.75 -10.33
CA TRP A 16 -7.89 2.05 -9.10
C TRP A 16 -8.23 2.99 -7.95
N PHE A 17 -7.55 4.13 -7.83
CA PHE A 17 -7.79 5.12 -6.78
C PHE A 17 -9.07 5.93 -7.03
N LEU A 18 -9.32 6.35 -8.28
CA LEU A 18 -10.47 7.17 -8.65
C LEU A 18 -11.84 6.59 -8.27
N PRO A 19 -12.14 5.27 -8.41
CA PRO A 19 -13.42 4.73 -7.96
C PRO A 19 -13.65 4.86 -6.46
N ALA A 20 -12.59 4.76 -5.63
CA ALA A 20 -12.69 5.00 -4.19
C ALA A 20 -12.97 6.48 -3.89
N VAL A 21 -12.34 7.37 -4.66
CA VAL A 21 -12.47 8.82 -4.51
C VAL A 21 -13.80 9.35 -5.06
N ARG A 22 -14.35 8.74 -6.12
CA ARG A 22 -15.64 9.12 -6.73
C ARG A 22 -16.87 8.63 -5.97
N ALA A 23 -16.72 7.77 -4.96
CA ALA A 23 -17.83 7.35 -4.13
C ALA A 23 -18.47 8.57 -3.43
N GLN A 24 -19.79 8.58 -3.33
CA GLN A 24 -20.53 9.64 -2.65
C GLN A 24 -19.97 9.85 -1.23
N GLY A 25 -19.84 11.10 -0.79
CA GLY A 25 -19.23 11.44 0.50
C GLY A 25 -17.73 11.71 0.47
N THR A 26 -17.01 11.33 -0.59
CA THR A 26 -15.60 11.66 -0.79
C THR A 26 -15.36 13.03 -1.39
N ASN A 27 -16.42 13.66 -1.95
CA ASN A 27 -16.35 15.02 -2.52
C ASN A 27 -15.79 16.04 -1.50
N ARG A 28 -16.05 15.85 -0.19
CA ARG A 28 -15.47 16.69 0.86
C ARG A 28 -13.96 16.51 0.99
N PHE A 29 -13.44 15.30 0.75
CA PHE A 29 -11.99 15.04 0.75
C PHE A 29 -11.31 15.77 -0.43
N LEU A 30 -11.88 15.65 -1.63
CA LEU A 30 -11.36 16.34 -2.82
C LEU A 30 -11.53 17.87 -2.74
N ALA A 31 -12.60 18.36 -2.12
CA ALA A 31 -12.79 19.78 -1.87
C ALA A 31 -11.70 20.34 -0.91
N ARG A 32 -11.13 19.50 -0.05
CA ARG A 32 -9.99 19.86 0.79
C ARG A 32 -8.68 19.54 0.07
N LYS A 33 -8.36 20.29 -0.96
CA LYS A 33 -7.12 20.17 -1.76
C LYS A 33 -5.86 20.07 -0.88
N ASP A 34 -5.89 20.68 0.29
CA ASP A 34 -4.78 20.62 1.24
C ASP A 34 -4.54 19.22 1.81
N TYR A 35 -5.58 18.42 2.03
CA TYR A 35 -5.42 17.03 2.49
C TYR A 35 -4.64 16.20 1.47
N VAL A 36 -5.01 16.31 0.19
CA VAL A 36 -4.35 15.59 -0.89
C VAL A 36 -2.90 16.06 -1.01
N ARG A 37 -2.67 17.37 -1.11
CA ARG A 37 -1.33 17.94 -1.27
C ARG A 37 -0.39 17.54 -0.12
N ILE A 38 -0.85 17.61 1.11
CA ILE A 38 -0.02 17.27 2.27
C ILE A 38 0.17 15.76 2.41
N ALA A 39 -0.86 14.94 2.13
CA ALA A 39 -0.68 13.50 2.10
C ALA A 39 0.34 13.09 1.02
N MET A 40 0.30 13.71 -0.16
CA MET A 40 1.32 13.50 -1.20
C MET A 40 2.71 13.97 -0.74
N LEU A 41 2.81 15.15 -0.11
CA LEU A 41 4.09 15.67 0.39
C LEU A 41 4.69 14.77 1.46
N TYR A 42 3.90 14.31 2.44
CA TYR A 42 4.38 13.36 3.44
C TYR A 42 4.65 11.98 2.84
N GLY A 43 3.88 11.53 1.86
CA GLY A 43 4.18 10.33 1.08
C GLY A 43 5.56 10.43 0.41
N LEU A 44 5.87 11.56 -0.18
CA LEU A 44 7.16 11.79 -0.82
C LEU A 44 8.30 11.92 0.21
N LEU A 45 8.19 12.84 1.16
CA LEU A 45 9.29 13.20 2.06
C LEU A 45 9.50 12.19 3.19
N CYS A 46 8.43 11.62 3.74
CA CYS A 46 8.51 10.73 4.90
C CYS A 46 8.43 9.24 4.54
N SER A 47 8.10 8.90 3.29
CA SER A 47 8.10 7.52 2.82
C SER A 47 9.15 7.31 1.74
N CYS A 48 9.01 7.93 0.57
CA CYS A 48 9.86 7.63 -0.57
C CYS A 48 11.34 7.98 -0.32
N VAL A 49 11.64 9.18 0.19
CA VAL A 49 13.03 9.61 0.41
C VAL A 49 13.74 8.73 1.44
N PRO A 50 13.18 8.46 2.65
CA PRO A 50 13.84 7.57 3.61
C PRO A 50 14.01 6.14 3.10
N ILE A 51 13.07 5.62 2.30
CA ILE A 51 13.19 4.27 1.73
C ILE A 51 14.34 4.19 0.75
N ILE A 52 14.49 5.15 -0.16
CA ILE A 52 15.62 5.19 -1.11
C ILE A 52 16.95 5.18 -0.33
N VAL A 53 17.05 5.98 0.74
CA VAL A 53 18.26 6.01 1.58
C VAL A 53 18.48 4.67 2.28
N ALA A 54 17.41 4.04 2.81
CA ALA A 54 17.48 2.76 3.49
C ALA A 54 17.89 1.62 2.54
N GLU A 55 17.38 1.61 1.30
CA GLU A 55 17.76 0.65 0.25
C GLU A 55 19.24 0.74 -0.09
N VAL A 56 19.74 1.95 -0.34
CA VAL A 56 21.18 2.18 -0.63
C VAL A 56 22.05 1.76 0.55
N ALA A 57 21.64 2.07 1.79
CA ALA A 57 22.36 1.67 2.99
C ALA A 57 22.34 0.15 3.20
N TRP A 58 21.21 -0.50 2.93
CA TRP A 58 21.08 -1.96 3.03
C TRP A 58 22.04 -2.65 2.06
N ASP A 59 22.03 -2.25 0.79
CA ASP A 59 22.91 -2.84 -0.23
C ASP A 59 24.39 -2.61 0.06
N ALA A 60 24.73 -1.46 0.66
CA ALA A 60 26.11 -1.17 1.09
C ALA A 60 26.57 -2.05 2.26
N ILE A 61 25.68 -2.43 3.18
CA ILE A 61 26.00 -3.19 4.39
C ILE A 61 25.95 -4.69 4.14
N PHE A 62 24.87 -5.16 3.50
CA PHE A 62 24.56 -6.59 3.37
C PHE A 62 24.83 -7.15 1.97
N GLY A 63 25.08 -6.27 0.99
CA GLY A 63 25.16 -6.62 -0.41
C GLY A 63 23.79 -6.94 -1.01
N SER A 64 23.66 -6.77 -2.32
CA SER A 64 22.43 -7.16 -3.02
C SER A 64 22.29 -8.68 -3.04
N PRO A 65 21.08 -9.23 -2.80
CA PRO A 65 20.83 -10.65 -2.90
C PRO A 65 21.20 -11.20 -4.28
N GLN A 66 21.68 -12.44 -4.32
CA GLN A 66 22.01 -13.08 -5.60
C GLN A 66 20.79 -13.87 -6.11
N PRO A 67 20.55 -13.94 -7.41
CA PRO A 67 19.37 -14.59 -7.99
C PRO A 67 19.17 -16.07 -7.63
N ASN A 68 20.18 -16.72 -7.09
CA ASN A 68 20.15 -18.12 -6.68
C ASN A 68 19.91 -18.33 -5.17
N GLU A 69 19.71 -17.26 -4.41
CA GLU A 69 19.58 -17.27 -2.93
C GLU A 69 18.12 -16.97 -2.50
N LEU A 70 17.16 -17.81 -2.90
CA LEU A 70 15.72 -17.57 -2.65
C LEU A 70 15.40 -17.25 -1.19
N VAL A 71 16.00 -17.95 -0.23
CA VAL A 71 15.73 -17.70 1.20
C VAL A 71 16.18 -16.29 1.59
N ARG A 72 17.33 -15.86 1.09
CA ARG A 72 17.87 -14.52 1.36
C ARG A 72 17.00 -13.44 0.70
N GLU A 73 16.49 -13.70 -0.50
CA GLU A 73 15.50 -12.81 -1.16
C GLU A 73 14.24 -12.68 -0.33
N ILE A 74 13.63 -13.79 0.12
CA ILE A 74 12.43 -13.76 0.96
C ILE A 74 12.67 -12.97 2.25
N VAL A 75 13.81 -13.19 2.92
CA VAL A 75 14.16 -12.42 4.12
C VAL A 75 14.34 -10.94 3.82
N ALA A 76 14.95 -10.59 2.69
CA ALA A 76 15.10 -9.21 2.24
C ALA A 76 13.74 -8.57 1.92
N ASP A 77 12.83 -9.28 1.25
CA ASP A 77 11.48 -8.82 0.96
C ASP A 77 10.71 -8.43 2.23
N PHE A 78 10.85 -9.23 3.30
CA PHE A 78 10.21 -8.91 4.58
C PHE A 78 10.92 -7.82 5.37
N LEU A 79 12.25 -7.87 5.52
CA LEU A 79 12.98 -6.97 6.43
C LEU A 79 13.39 -5.65 5.74
N ARG A 80 13.83 -5.71 4.49
CA ARG A 80 14.25 -4.54 3.73
C ARG A 80 13.05 -3.82 3.11
N ALA A 81 12.28 -4.55 2.27
CA ALA A 81 11.15 -3.95 1.57
C ALA A 81 9.96 -3.74 2.52
N ALA A 82 9.25 -4.79 2.90
CA ALA A 82 7.98 -4.64 3.60
C ALA A 82 8.08 -3.92 4.95
N LEU A 83 9.03 -4.29 5.82
CA LEU A 83 9.15 -3.69 7.16
C LEU A 83 9.46 -2.20 7.08
N LEU A 84 10.52 -1.84 6.34
CA LEU A 84 10.96 -0.44 6.28
C LEU A 84 9.94 0.43 5.56
N GLU A 85 9.40 -0.06 4.43
CA GLU A 85 8.42 0.69 3.66
C GLU A 85 7.14 0.95 4.45
N GLU A 86 6.59 -0.06 5.10
CA GLU A 86 5.36 0.11 5.87
C GLU A 86 5.58 0.96 7.12
N CYS A 87 6.75 0.91 7.76
CA CYS A 87 7.12 1.83 8.84
C CYS A 87 7.14 3.29 8.36
N PHE A 88 7.76 3.56 7.22
CA PHE A 88 7.87 4.92 6.70
C PHE A 88 6.53 5.42 6.15
N LYS A 89 5.73 4.58 5.48
CA LYS A 89 4.37 4.92 5.05
C LYS A 89 3.47 5.24 6.24
N LEU A 90 3.54 4.43 7.32
CA LEU A 90 2.81 4.69 8.55
C LEU A 90 3.24 6.04 9.18
N THR A 91 4.54 6.34 9.20
CA THR A 91 5.06 7.61 9.70
C THR A 91 4.49 8.79 8.91
N GLY A 92 4.54 8.73 7.57
CA GLY A 92 3.95 9.75 6.71
C GLY A 92 2.44 9.93 6.95
N PHE A 93 1.72 8.82 7.12
CA PHE A 93 0.30 8.84 7.46
C PHE A 93 0.02 9.50 8.82
N LEU A 94 0.77 9.16 9.86
CA LEU A 94 0.59 9.72 11.20
C LEU A 94 0.86 11.23 11.23
N LEU A 95 1.85 11.70 10.48
CA LEU A 95 2.15 13.13 10.36
C LEU A 95 1.02 13.88 9.62
N ALA A 96 0.50 13.31 8.53
CA ALA A 96 -0.64 13.87 7.82
C ALA A 96 -1.90 13.87 8.71
N TRP A 97 -2.16 12.77 9.41
CA TRP A 97 -3.28 12.67 10.35
C TRP A 97 -3.16 13.68 11.49
N ARG A 98 -1.97 13.81 12.11
CA ARG A 98 -1.72 14.77 13.21
C ARG A 98 -2.03 16.21 12.78
N LYS A 99 -1.76 16.55 11.54
CA LYS A 99 -2.02 17.88 10.99
C LYS A 99 -3.50 18.14 10.76
N TYR A 100 -4.25 17.16 10.23
CA TYR A 100 -5.62 17.38 9.79
C TYR A 100 -6.69 16.80 10.69
N ARG A 101 -6.36 15.84 11.54
CA ARG A 101 -7.25 15.15 12.48
C ARG A 101 -8.61 14.82 11.82
N PRO A 102 -8.64 14.01 10.78
CA PRO A 102 -9.87 13.68 10.08
C PRO A 102 -10.84 12.95 11.02
N GLU A 103 -12.10 13.39 11.00
CA GLU A 103 -13.15 12.86 11.88
C GLU A 103 -13.83 11.62 11.32
N ARG A 104 -13.81 11.44 9.98
CA ARG A 104 -14.50 10.36 9.31
C ARG A 104 -13.53 9.24 8.93
N LYS A 105 -14.02 7.98 9.03
CA LYS A 105 -13.28 6.79 8.62
C LYS A 105 -12.77 6.88 7.17
N ILE A 106 -13.64 7.35 6.28
CA ILE A 106 -13.29 7.48 4.86
C ILE A 106 -12.14 8.46 4.64
N ASP A 107 -12.06 9.55 5.40
CA ASP A 107 -10.98 10.53 5.25
C ASP A 107 -9.63 9.94 5.72
N CYS A 108 -9.62 9.15 6.82
CA CYS A 108 -8.43 8.41 7.25
C CYS A 108 -7.96 7.43 6.17
N ILE A 109 -8.89 6.67 5.59
CA ILE A 109 -8.62 5.71 4.50
C ILE A 109 -8.02 6.43 3.29
N LEU A 110 -8.59 7.55 2.88
CA LEU A 110 -8.15 8.28 1.69
C LEU A 110 -6.80 9.01 1.90
N ILE A 111 -6.53 9.53 3.10
CA ILE A 111 -5.21 10.08 3.43
C ILE A 111 -4.14 8.99 3.33
N ALA A 112 -4.37 7.85 3.97
CA ALA A 112 -3.45 6.72 3.91
C ALA A 112 -3.27 6.22 2.46
N GLY A 113 -4.37 6.02 1.72
CA GLY A 113 -4.34 5.61 0.32
C GLY A 113 -3.62 6.61 -0.60
N THR A 114 -3.69 7.92 -0.31
CA THR A 114 -2.94 8.94 -1.07
C THR A 114 -1.43 8.79 -0.84
N ILE A 115 -0.99 8.44 0.36
CA ILE A 115 0.41 8.13 0.65
C ILE A 115 0.86 6.88 -0.12
N GLY A 116 0.04 5.82 -0.09
CA GLY A 116 0.30 4.61 -0.86
C GLY A 116 0.34 4.85 -2.38
N LEU A 117 -0.53 5.72 -2.90
CA LEU A 117 -0.50 6.15 -4.30
C LEU A 117 0.80 6.88 -4.65
N THR A 118 1.21 7.83 -3.79
CA THR A 118 2.46 8.58 -4.01
C THR A 118 3.65 7.65 -4.03
N TYR A 119 3.69 6.71 -3.08
CA TYR A 119 4.74 5.70 -3.03
C TYR A 119 4.74 4.84 -4.29
N ALA A 120 3.59 4.27 -4.68
CA ALA A 120 3.47 3.43 -5.87
C ALA A 120 3.94 4.15 -7.15
N VAL A 121 3.63 5.44 -7.30
CA VAL A 121 4.09 6.23 -8.45
C VAL A 121 5.61 6.40 -8.46
N VAL A 122 6.21 6.74 -7.32
CA VAL A 122 7.67 6.94 -7.22
C VAL A 122 8.41 5.62 -7.42
N GLU A 123 7.95 4.55 -6.80
CA GLU A 123 8.53 3.20 -6.96
C GLU A 123 8.50 2.76 -8.43
N LYS A 124 7.36 2.90 -9.10
CA LYS A 124 7.25 2.51 -10.52
C LYS A 124 8.09 3.41 -11.44
N ALA A 125 8.24 4.69 -11.09
CA ALA A 125 9.15 5.59 -11.81
C ALA A 125 10.63 5.21 -11.62
N ALA A 126 10.99 4.60 -10.49
CA ALA A 126 12.35 4.12 -10.22
C ALA A 126 12.65 2.75 -10.84
N MET A 127 11.63 1.98 -11.24
CA MET A 127 11.83 0.67 -11.88
C MET A 127 12.44 0.81 -13.28
N ALA A 128 13.63 0.23 -13.49
CA ALA A 128 14.30 0.24 -14.78
C ALA A 128 13.58 -0.59 -15.86
N ASN A 129 12.78 -1.59 -15.46
CA ASN A 129 12.08 -2.48 -16.37
C ASN A 129 10.61 -2.06 -16.53
N PRO A 130 10.18 -1.57 -17.72
CA PRO A 130 8.80 -1.13 -17.93
C PRO A 130 7.78 -2.28 -17.83
N VAL A 131 8.15 -3.52 -18.13
CA VAL A 131 7.27 -4.69 -18.01
C VAL A 131 6.98 -4.96 -16.53
N SER A 132 7.98 -4.95 -15.67
CA SER A 132 7.82 -5.10 -14.21
C SER A 132 6.97 -3.96 -13.63
N ALA A 133 7.17 -2.72 -14.09
CA ALA A 133 6.37 -1.57 -13.69
C ALA A 133 4.88 -1.75 -14.06
N ILE A 134 4.58 -2.25 -15.26
CA ILE A 134 3.21 -2.51 -15.73
C ILE A 134 2.57 -3.64 -14.90
N ILE A 135 3.24 -4.79 -14.76
CA ILE A 135 2.72 -5.94 -14.00
C ILE A 135 2.43 -5.54 -12.56
N GLY A 136 3.37 -4.87 -11.89
CA GLY A 136 3.16 -4.38 -10.52
C GLY A 136 2.08 -3.31 -10.38
N SER A 137 1.60 -2.73 -11.50
CA SER A 137 0.54 -1.72 -11.50
C SER A 137 -0.84 -2.30 -11.78
N ILE A 138 -0.94 -3.52 -12.31
CA ILE A 138 -2.22 -4.21 -12.55
C ILE A 138 -2.99 -4.35 -11.24
N VAL A 139 -2.28 -4.64 -10.15
CA VAL A 139 -2.87 -4.71 -8.82
C VAL A 139 -2.19 -3.65 -7.93
N PRO A 140 -2.89 -2.56 -7.57
CA PRO A 140 -2.30 -1.42 -6.87
C PRO A 140 -2.16 -1.70 -5.37
N MET A 141 -1.32 -2.65 -5.01
CA MET A 141 -1.22 -3.19 -3.66
C MET A 141 -0.89 -2.13 -2.62
N HIS A 142 0.05 -1.24 -2.87
CA HIS A 142 0.42 -0.18 -1.93
C HIS A 142 -0.78 0.72 -1.55
N ILE A 143 -1.67 1.03 -2.51
CA ILE A 143 -2.89 1.82 -2.22
C ILE A 143 -3.83 1.02 -1.32
N LEU A 144 -4.00 -0.27 -1.62
CA LEU A 144 -4.96 -1.14 -0.92
C LEU A 144 -4.50 -1.47 0.49
N TRP A 145 -3.20 -1.71 0.69
CA TRP A 145 -2.62 -1.92 2.01
C TRP A 145 -2.79 -0.67 2.87
N GLN A 146 -2.55 0.50 2.30
CA GLN A 146 -2.74 1.77 2.98
C GLN A 146 -4.22 2.07 3.28
N PHE A 147 -5.17 1.66 2.44
CA PHE A 147 -6.60 1.74 2.79
C PHE A 147 -6.93 0.93 4.06
N ASN A 148 -6.35 -0.26 4.21
CA ASN A 148 -6.52 -1.05 5.43
C ASN A 148 -5.84 -0.38 6.62
N GLN A 149 -4.63 0.16 6.47
CA GLN A 149 -3.94 0.92 7.50
C GLN A 149 -4.79 2.08 8.03
N GLY A 150 -5.31 2.93 7.14
CA GLY A 150 -6.17 4.05 7.52
C GLY A 150 -7.48 3.60 8.18
N GLY A 151 -8.03 2.47 7.73
CA GLY A 151 -9.24 1.88 8.32
C GLY A 151 -9.03 1.37 9.75
N HIS A 152 -7.98 0.61 10.00
CA HIS A 152 -7.61 0.12 11.33
C HIS A 152 -7.22 1.25 12.27
N PHE A 153 -6.49 2.24 11.76
CA PHE A 153 -6.13 3.41 12.57
C PHE A 153 -7.36 4.20 13.04
N TYR A 154 -8.38 4.35 12.18
CA TYR A 154 -9.64 4.97 12.60
C TYR A 154 -10.32 4.15 13.72
N GLU A 155 -10.38 2.82 13.59
CA GLU A 155 -10.95 1.97 14.65
C GLU A 155 -10.15 2.06 15.96
N TYR A 156 -8.83 2.20 15.89
CA TYR A 156 -7.98 2.49 17.05
C TYR A 156 -8.42 3.77 17.76
N LEU A 157 -8.65 4.85 17.01
CA LEU A 157 -9.10 6.12 17.59
C LEU A 157 -10.48 5.99 18.24
N GLN A 158 -11.42 5.30 17.58
CA GLN A 158 -12.75 5.05 18.12
C GLN A 158 -12.72 4.18 19.41
N ALA A 159 -11.85 3.16 19.44
CA ALA A 159 -11.65 2.35 20.64
C ALA A 159 -11.07 3.18 21.80
N LYS A 160 -10.13 4.10 21.51
CA LYS A 160 -9.61 5.03 22.53
C LYS A 160 -10.69 5.95 23.09
N THR A 161 -11.55 6.49 22.23
CA THR A 161 -12.66 7.36 22.64
C THR A 161 -13.65 6.60 23.54
N ARG A 162 -13.89 5.30 23.29
CA ARG A 162 -14.71 4.43 24.12
C ARG A 162 -14.00 3.88 25.36
N ASN A 163 -12.74 4.25 25.59
CA ASN A 163 -11.89 3.74 26.65
C ASN A 163 -11.64 2.21 26.59
N ASP A 164 -11.78 1.61 25.41
CA ASP A 164 -11.53 0.19 25.16
C ASP A 164 -10.07 -0.04 24.79
N GLN A 165 -9.24 -0.22 25.81
CA GLN A 165 -7.78 -0.36 25.63
C GLN A 165 -7.38 -1.66 24.92
N ALA A 166 -8.17 -2.73 25.05
CA ALA A 166 -7.88 -4.01 24.39
C ALA A 166 -8.11 -3.89 22.88
N CYS A 167 -9.25 -3.33 22.46
CA CYS A 167 -9.56 -3.04 21.08
C CYS A 167 -8.56 -2.04 20.49
N ALA A 168 -8.23 -0.97 21.23
CA ALA A 168 -7.26 0.03 20.78
C ALA A 168 -5.90 -0.59 20.47
N ARG A 169 -5.35 -1.43 21.35
CA ARG A 169 -4.06 -2.11 21.10
C ARG A 169 -4.13 -3.03 19.88
N LYS A 170 -5.22 -3.82 19.76
CA LYS A 170 -5.43 -4.70 18.61
C LYS A 170 -5.45 -3.90 17.31
N GLU A 171 -6.27 -2.85 17.23
CA GLU A 171 -6.45 -2.08 16.00
C GLU A 171 -5.18 -1.29 15.61
N TRP A 172 -4.44 -0.77 16.60
CA TRP A 172 -3.12 -0.18 16.37
C TRP A 172 -2.14 -1.18 15.76
N PHE A 173 -2.07 -2.39 16.34
CA PHE A 173 -1.21 -3.45 15.82
C PHE A 173 -1.63 -3.88 14.40
N MET A 174 -2.95 -4.01 14.16
CA MET A 174 -3.48 -4.39 12.84
C MET A 174 -3.23 -3.31 11.78
N ALA A 175 -3.19 -2.03 12.15
CA ALA A 175 -2.86 -0.93 11.23
C ALA A 175 -1.45 -1.06 10.63
N PHE A 176 -0.54 -1.75 11.32
CA PHE A 176 0.81 -2.02 10.84
C PHE A 176 0.98 -3.43 10.29
N ILE A 177 0.58 -4.46 11.07
CA ILE A 177 0.91 -5.85 10.75
C ILE A 177 0.23 -6.36 9.49
N VAL A 178 -1.00 -5.89 9.19
CA VAL A 178 -1.73 -6.31 7.99
C VAL A 178 -1.03 -5.81 6.71
N PRO A 179 -0.74 -4.52 6.54
CA PRO A 179 0.05 -4.05 5.40
C PRO A 179 1.40 -4.76 5.29
N PHE A 180 2.14 -4.86 6.40
CA PHE A 180 3.46 -5.50 6.44
C PHE A 180 3.43 -6.96 5.94
N LEU A 181 2.53 -7.78 6.47
CA LEU A 181 2.45 -9.19 6.07
C LEU A 181 1.99 -9.35 4.62
N LEU A 182 0.99 -8.58 4.20
CA LEU A 182 0.49 -8.63 2.82
C LEU A 182 1.57 -8.20 1.82
N HIS A 183 2.33 -7.16 2.16
CA HIS A 183 3.45 -6.66 1.36
C HIS A 183 4.55 -7.72 1.25
N GLY A 184 5.12 -8.18 2.37
CA GLY A 184 6.18 -9.17 2.38
C GLY A 184 5.79 -10.48 1.69
N CYS A 185 4.56 -10.97 1.90
CA CYS A 185 4.06 -12.15 1.19
C CYS A 185 3.94 -11.93 -0.33
N TRP A 186 3.52 -10.74 -0.76
CA TRP A 186 3.40 -10.41 -2.17
C TRP A 186 4.77 -10.37 -2.85
N ASP A 187 5.73 -9.66 -2.28
CA ASP A 187 7.07 -9.53 -2.84
C ASP A 187 7.81 -10.88 -2.83
N SER A 188 7.72 -11.63 -1.73
CA SER A 188 8.30 -12.97 -1.65
C SER A 188 7.69 -13.95 -2.67
N ALA A 189 6.40 -13.82 -2.99
CA ALA A 189 5.78 -14.62 -4.03
C ALA A 189 6.34 -14.25 -5.42
N LEU A 190 6.54 -12.96 -5.70
CA LEU A 190 7.15 -12.50 -6.94
C LEU A 190 8.61 -12.93 -7.06
N SER A 191 9.40 -12.81 -5.98
CA SER A 191 10.78 -13.29 -5.93
C SER A 191 10.88 -14.80 -6.17
N ALA A 192 9.96 -15.58 -5.57
CA ALA A 192 9.89 -17.03 -5.81
C ALA A 192 9.55 -17.37 -7.26
N ILE A 193 8.65 -16.63 -7.91
CA ILE A 193 8.31 -16.78 -9.33
C ILE A 193 9.55 -16.51 -10.20
N ILE A 194 10.25 -15.40 -9.96
CA ILE A 194 11.45 -15.01 -10.70
C ILE A 194 12.55 -16.08 -10.53
N TYR A 195 12.75 -16.55 -9.30
CA TYR A 195 13.70 -17.62 -8.99
C TYR A 195 13.41 -18.90 -9.77
N CYS A 196 12.13 -19.32 -9.81
CA CYS A 196 11.72 -20.51 -10.54
C CYS A 196 11.83 -20.32 -12.06
N ALA A 197 11.47 -19.16 -12.59
CA ALA A 197 11.52 -18.85 -14.01
C ALA A 197 12.96 -18.80 -14.58
N GLY A 198 13.93 -18.40 -13.75
CA GLY A 198 15.36 -18.37 -14.11
C GLY A 198 16.04 -19.74 -14.17
N ARG A 199 15.33 -20.82 -13.82
CA ARG A 199 15.84 -22.20 -13.90
C ARG A 199 15.34 -22.88 -15.17
N GLU A 200 16.19 -22.88 -16.17
CA GLU A 200 15.89 -23.50 -17.49
C GLU A 200 15.78 -25.05 -17.44
N ASP A 201 16.19 -25.66 -16.34
CA ASP A 201 16.49 -27.11 -16.25
C ASP A 201 15.26 -28.01 -16.19
N SER A 202 14.04 -27.48 -16.01
CA SER A 202 12.85 -28.34 -16.02
C SER A 202 11.57 -27.62 -16.42
N THR A 203 10.83 -28.20 -17.36
CA THR A 203 9.47 -27.80 -17.72
C THR A 203 8.54 -27.76 -16.51
N ALA A 204 8.75 -28.65 -15.51
CA ALA A 204 7.97 -28.68 -14.28
C ALA A 204 8.10 -27.37 -13.47
N MET A 205 9.32 -26.81 -13.36
CA MET A 205 9.54 -25.54 -12.65
C MET A 205 8.88 -24.36 -13.35
N GLN A 206 8.91 -24.34 -14.68
CA GLN A 206 8.21 -23.30 -15.47
C GLN A 206 6.69 -23.36 -15.28
N VAL A 207 6.11 -24.57 -15.24
CA VAL A 207 4.68 -24.76 -14.98
C VAL A 207 4.32 -24.31 -13.56
N VAL A 208 5.12 -24.66 -12.56
CA VAL A 208 4.92 -24.21 -11.16
C VAL A 208 4.99 -22.69 -11.07
N SER A 209 5.97 -22.07 -11.73
CA SER A 209 6.11 -20.59 -11.75
C SER A 209 4.88 -19.92 -12.38
N ALA A 210 4.42 -20.43 -13.53
CA ALA A 210 3.23 -19.89 -14.20
C ALA A 210 1.97 -20.05 -13.34
N ALA A 211 1.77 -21.22 -12.72
CA ALA A 211 0.65 -21.47 -11.83
C ALA A 211 0.67 -20.57 -10.59
N THR A 212 1.85 -20.35 -9.98
CA THR A 212 2.04 -19.45 -8.86
C THR A 212 1.73 -18.00 -9.25
N LEU A 213 2.20 -17.54 -10.41
CA LEU A 213 1.87 -16.21 -10.94
C LEU A 213 0.37 -16.01 -11.10
N ILE A 214 -0.31 -16.97 -11.71
CA ILE A 214 -1.77 -16.91 -11.88
C ILE A 214 -2.48 -16.85 -10.52
N ALA A 215 -2.07 -17.68 -9.56
CA ALA A 215 -2.65 -17.71 -8.21
C ALA A 215 -2.43 -16.38 -7.48
N VAL A 216 -1.22 -15.82 -7.51
CA VAL A 216 -0.89 -14.52 -6.88
C VAL A 216 -1.70 -13.38 -7.51
N LEU A 217 -1.81 -13.34 -8.84
CA LEU A 217 -2.63 -12.34 -9.54
C LEU A 217 -4.11 -12.48 -9.20
N ALA A 218 -4.65 -13.71 -9.19
CA ALA A 218 -6.06 -13.97 -8.85
C ALA A 218 -6.38 -13.56 -7.40
N LEU A 219 -5.51 -13.90 -6.44
CA LEU A 219 -5.63 -13.48 -5.04
C LEU A 219 -5.55 -11.96 -4.90
N GLY A 220 -4.59 -11.34 -5.58
CA GLY A 220 -4.42 -9.89 -5.59
C GLY A 220 -5.63 -9.16 -6.16
N LEU A 221 -6.18 -9.60 -7.29
CA LEU A 221 -7.39 -9.04 -7.89
C LEU A 221 -8.61 -9.22 -6.97
N THR A 222 -8.77 -10.42 -6.36
CA THR A 222 -9.85 -10.69 -5.41
C THR A 222 -9.77 -9.75 -4.20
N TYR A 223 -8.58 -9.59 -3.64
CA TYR A 223 -8.32 -8.67 -2.53
C TYR A 223 -8.63 -7.22 -2.93
N THR A 224 -8.20 -6.80 -4.12
CA THR A 224 -8.48 -5.48 -4.69
C THR A 224 -9.98 -5.21 -4.76
N ILE A 225 -10.73 -6.12 -5.39
CA ILE A 225 -12.18 -5.97 -5.55
C ILE A 225 -12.86 -5.86 -4.18
N LYS A 226 -12.56 -6.77 -3.25
CA LYS A 226 -13.12 -6.76 -1.89
C LYS A 226 -12.81 -5.46 -1.15
N THR A 227 -11.58 -4.96 -1.23
CA THR A 227 -11.16 -3.71 -0.57
C THR A 227 -11.87 -2.50 -1.16
N ILE A 228 -12.00 -2.41 -2.49
CA ILE A 228 -12.73 -1.32 -3.14
C ILE A 228 -14.21 -1.34 -2.76
N TRP A 229 -14.84 -2.50 -2.72
CA TRP A 229 -16.23 -2.63 -2.29
C TRP A 229 -16.42 -2.19 -0.83
N LYS A 230 -15.49 -2.58 0.06
CA LYS A 230 -15.47 -2.13 1.46
C LYS A 230 -15.36 -0.60 1.55
N VAL A 231 -14.44 0.01 0.81
CA VAL A 231 -14.24 1.47 0.79
C VAL A 231 -15.47 2.19 0.25
N ARG A 232 -16.07 1.68 -0.84
CA ARG A 232 -17.31 2.25 -1.41
C ARG A 232 -18.47 2.18 -0.42
N ARG A 233 -18.63 1.07 0.31
CA ARG A 233 -19.65 0.93 1.35
C ARG A 233 -19.44 1.97 2.45
N ILE A 234 -18.22 2.09 2.99
CA ILE A 234 -17.88 3.09 4.01
C ILE A 234 -18.15 4.52 3.52
N ALA A 235 -17.82 4.82 2.26
CA ALA A 235 -18.07 6.12 1.67
C ALA A 235 -19.58 6.41 1.54
N LYS A 236 -20.39 5.42 1.17
CA LYS A 236 -21.84 5.53 1.11
C LYS A 236 -22.42 5.79 2.51
N GLU A 237 -22.06 4.99 3.51
CA GLU A 237 -22.48 5.17 4.90
C GLU A 237 -22.12 6.57 5.42
N ALA A 238 -20.91 7.08 5.09
CA ALA A 238 -20.49 8.42 5.46
C ALA A 238 -21.28 9.53 4.75
N SER A 239 -21.86 9.28 3.57
CA SER A 239 -22.72 10.23 2.85
C SER A 239 -24.13 10.29 3.42
N GLU A 240 -24.64 9.18 3.90
CA GLU A 240 -26.00 9.05 4.47
C GLU A 240 -26.10 9.54 5.92
N ALA A 241 -24.97 9.65 6.64
CA ALA A 241 -24.88 10.13 8.02
C ALA A 241 -24.15 11.48 8.13
N PRO A 242 -24.64 12.56 7.51
CA PRO A 242 -23.87 13.80 7.35
C PRO A 242 -23.56 14.57 8.64
N ASN A 243 -24.20 14.28 9.77
CA ASN A 243 -24.14 15.11 10.99
C ASN A 243 -23.89 14.33 12.30
N ARG A 244 -23.49 13.08 12.24
CA ARG A 244 -23.13 12.31 13.45
C ARG A 244 -21.63 12.16 13.60
N ALA A 245 -20.89 13.26 13.62
CA ALA A 245 -19.50 13.20 14.04
C ALA A 245 -19.43 13.30 15.56
N PRO A 246 -18.92 12.30 16.30
CA PRO A 246 -18.45 12.53 17.64
C PRO A 246 -17.24 13.47 17.51
N ALA A 247 -17.28 14.60 18.21
CA ALA A 247 -16.10 15.46 18.36
C ALA A 247 -14.99 14.62 19.01
N ILE A 248 -13.98 14.29 18.25
CA ILE A 248 -12.73 13.71 18.78
C ILE A 248 -11.95 14.92 19.31
N GLN A 249 -12.04 15.16 20.61
CA GLN A 249 -11.23 16.13 21.35
C GLN A 249 -9.81 15.61 21.54
#